data_7074cd7d0df0ad4b5aa0e37bf26ba9f3
#
_entry.id   7074cd7d0df0ad4b5aa0e37bf26ba9f3
#
_cell.length_a   1.000
_cell.length_b   1.000
_cell.length_c   1.000
_cell.angle_alpha   90.00
_cell.angle_beta   90.00
_cell.angle_gamma   90.00
#
_symmetry.space_group_name_H-M   'P 1'
#
loop_
_entity.id
_entity.type
_entity.pdbx_description
1 polymer ?
#
loop_
_entity_poly.entity_id
_entity_poly.type
_entity_poly.pdbx_seq_one_letter_code
_entity_poly.pdbx_strand_id
1 'polypeptide(L)'
;VPQTSSSTEKVLMSLRFADKVVAARGEKIFSTGSTELSQKIISTTAMSGSGTLNVDSTAGFSSSGTLLIDSEEFTYTGITSKTFTGVTRSTTSTTAANHAVDAAVSENWTERDTSRTSADKYGFERFNFDGNEKLICVDGANAPVVFNSSMTATDVSESSVAGSKFVA
;
A
#
# COMPACT_ATOMS: atom_id res chain seq x y z
N VAL A 1 -7.35 -5.10 2.80
CA VAL A 1 -6.53 -5.22 4.03
C VAL A 1 -5.14 -5.68 3.62
N PRO A 2 -4.07 -5.08 4.19
CA PRO A 2 -2.70 -5.47 3.90
C PRO A 2 -2.49 -6.99 4.04
N GLN A 3 -1.86 -7.61 3.06
CA GLN A 3 -1.56 -9.04 3.09
C GLN A 3 -0.28 -9.28 3.91
N THR A 4 -0.35 -10.22 4.84
CA THR A 4 0.80 -10.70 5.61
C THR A 4 0.90 -12.22 5.48
N SER A 5 2.00 -12.80 5.93
CA SER A 5 2.19 -14.26 5.96
C SER A 5 1.19 -14.98 6.87
N SER A 6 0.51 -14.25 7.75
CA SER A 6 -0.50 -14.80 8.66
C SER A 6 -1.83 -14.07 8.51
N SER A 7 -2.89 -14.79 8.23
CA SER A 7 -4.26 -14.25 8.15
C SER A 7 -4.81 -13.80 9.51
N THR A 8 -4.17 -14.17 10.61
CA THR A 8 -4.62 -13.88 11.98
C THR A 8 -4.07 -12.56 12.53
N GLU A 9 -3.07 -11.96 11.89
CA GLU A 9 -2.52 -10.69 12.33
C GLU A 9 -3.55 -9.56 12.21
N LYS A 10 -3.63 -8.75 13.26
CA LYS A 10 -4.53 -7.60 13.32
C LYS A 10 -3.87 -6.36 12.71
N VAL A 11 -4.67 -5.48 12.15
CA VAL A 11 -4.23 -4.10 11.89
C VAL A 11 -4.14 -3.39 13.24
N LEU A 12 -2.95 -2.97 13.61
CA LEU A 12 -2.65 -2.36 14.91
C LEU A 12 -2.83 -0.85 14.89
N MET A 13 -2.59 -0.23 13.75
CA MET A 13 -2.76 1.20 13.53
C MET A 13 -3.02 1.48 12.04
N SER A 14 -3.81 2.49 11.74
CA SER A 14 -3.94 3.03 10.39
C SER A 14 -4.24 4.51 10.42
N LEU A 15 -3.76 5.23 9.39
CA LEU A 15 -4.08 6.64 9.21
C LEU A 15 -3.94 7.03 7.72
N ARG A 16 -4.50 8.20 7.36
CA ARG A 16 -4.33 8.78 6.03
C ARG A 16 -3.12 9.73 6.03
N PHE A 17 -2.22 9.54 5.05
CA PHE A 17 -1.04 10.37 4.84
C PHE A 17 -0.73 10.50 3.35
N ALA A 18 -0.53 11.72 2.87
CA ALA A 18 -0.17 11.99 1.47
C ALA A 18 -1.06 11.27 0.45
N ASP A 19 -2.38 11.37 0.61
CA ASP A 19 -3.40 10.70 -0.22
C ASP A 19 -3.40 9.16 -0.20
N LYS A 20 -2.67 8.58 0.75
CA LYS A 20 -2.58 7.13 0.96
C LYS A 20 -3.17 6.74 2.31
N VAL A 21 -3.66 5.52 2.41
CA VAL A 21 -3.89 4.89 3.71
C VAL A 21 -2.62 4.15 4.09
N VAL A 22 -2.10 4.44 5.26
CA VAL A 22 -0.95 3.74 5.84
C VAL A 22 -1.45 2.87 6.96
N ALA A 23 -1.02 1.63 7.03
CA ALA A 23 -1.41 0.68 8.05
C ALA A 23 -0.22 -0.12 8.56
N ALA A 24 -0.15 -0.32 9.88
CA ALA A 24 0.76 -1.26 10.51
C ALA A 24 0.02 -2.57 10.80
N ARG A 25 0.61 -3.68 10.40
CA ARG A 25 0.08 -5.02 10.63
C ARG A 25 1.21 -6.01 10.87
N GLY A 26 1.21 -6.66 12.02
CA GLY A 26 2.31 -7.54 12.41
C GLY A 26 3.64 -6.79 12.42
N GLU A 27 4.61 -7.31 11.72
CA GLU A 27 5.97 -6.76 11.64
C GLU A 27 6.20 -5.82 10.44
N LYS A 28 5.12 -5.35 9.81
CA LYS A 28 5.18 -4.61 8.56
C LYS A 28 4.34 -3.34 8.57
N ILE A 29 4.80 -2.36 7.82
CA ILE A 29 4.04 -1.15 7.50
C ILE A 29 3.72 -1.17 6.01
N PHE A 30 2.47 -0.90 5.69
CA PHE A 30 1.91 -0.91 4.35
C PHE A 30 1.33 0.45 4.00
N SER A 31 1.28 0.75 2.71
CA SER A 31 0.43 1.82 2.20
C SER A 31 -0.33 1.40 0.95
N THR A 32 -1.47 2.03 0.73
CA THR A 32 -2.14 2.02 -0.58
C THR A 32 -1.46 3.03 -1.50
N GLY A 33 -1.66 2.92 -2.81
CA GLY A 33 -1.22 3.93 -3.77
C GLY A 33 -2.08 5.19 -3.72
N SER A 34 -3.38 5.02 -3.48
CA SER A 34 -4.31 6.12 -3.20
C SER A 34 -5.45 5.65 -2.29
N THR A 35 -6.23 6.60 -1.77
CA THR A 35 -7.28 6.28 -0.82
C THR A 35 -8.48 5.63 -1.49
N GLU A 36 -8.88 4.47 -0.99
CA GLU A 36 -10.21 3.84 -1.17
C GLU A 36 -10.71 3.65 -2.60
N LEU A 37 -9.82 3.36 -3.54
CA LEU A 37 -10.27 3.15 -4.91
C LEU A 37 -10.69 1.70 -5.10
N SER A 38 -11.97 1.53 -5.27
CA SER A 38 -12.56 0.34 -5.82
C SER A 38 -13.26 0.75 -7.10
N GLN A 39 -12.74 0.32 -8.23
CA GLN A 39 -13.35 0.50 -9.54
C GLN A 39 -13.88 -0.84 -10.02
N LYS A 40 -14.67 -0.83 -11.08
CA LYS A 40 -15.34 -2.03 -11.55
C LYS A 40 -14.80 -2.46 -12.90
N ILE A 41 -14.63 -3.75 -13.08
CA ILE A 41 -14.32 -4.33 -14.38
C ILE A 41 -15.55 -4.17 -15.30
N ILE A 42 -15.32 -3.68 -16.51
CA ILE A 42 -16.35 -3.58 -17.54
C ILE A 42 -16.24 -4.65 -18.63
N SER A 43 -15.28 -5.56 -18.54
CA SER A 43 -15.08 -6.64 -19.50
C SER A 43 -14.82 -7.96 -18.78
N THR A 44 -15.58 -8.98 -19.15
CA THR A 44 -15.49 -10.35 -18.60
C THR A 44 -14.40 -11.22 -19.22
N THR A 45 -13.68 -10.72 -20.21
CA THR A 45 -12.71 -11.56 -20.90
C THR A 45 -11.55 -11.89 -19.97
N ALA A 46 -11.39 -13.16 -19.65
CA ALA A 46 -10.21 -13.64 -18.97
C ALA A 46 -8.98 -13.23 -19.78
N MET A 47 -8.14 -12.42 -19.18
CA MET A 47 -6.88 -12.04 -19.82
C MET A 47 -5.92 -13.22 -19.72
N SER A 48 -5.36 -13.67 -20.82
CA SER A 48 -4.25 -14.63 -20.82
C SER A 48 -2.95 -13.86 -21.01
N GLY A 49 -2.10 -13.81 -19.99
CA GLY A 49 -0.82 -13.12 -20.08
C GLY A 49 -0.90 -11.61 -19.87
N SER A 50 -0.03 -10.84 -20.52
CA SER A 50 -0.03 -9.38 -20.46
C SER A 50 -1.07 -8.78 -21.38
N GLY A 51 -1.72 -7.70 -20.98
CA GLY A 51 -2.76 -7.10 -21.79
C GLY A 51 -3.29 -5.77 -21.23
N THR A 52 -4.55 -5.52 -21.51
CA THR A 52 -5.28 -4.34 -21.08
C THR A 52 -6.48 -4.75 -20.23
N LEU A 53 -6.64 -4.14 -19.08
CA LEU A 53 -7.80 -4.31 -18.21
C LEU A 53 -8.70 -3.09 -18.34
N ASN A 54 -9.93 -3.28 -18.81
CA ASN A 54 -10.91 -2.22 -18.93
C ASN A 54 -11.71 -2.08 -17.63
N VAL A 55 -11.84 -0.85 -17.16
CA VAL A 55 -12.55 -0.48 -15.94
C VAL A 55 -13.44 0.73 -16.19
N ASP A 56 -14.36 1.01 -15.30
CA ASP A 56 -15.23 2.19 -15.40
C ASP A 56 -14.47 3.50 -15.18
N SER A 57 -13.41 3.49 -14.38
CA SER A 57 -12.52 4.64 -14.18
C SER A 57 -11.16 4.18 -13.63
N THR A 58 -10.10 4.94 -13.90
CA THR A 58 -8.77 4.78 -13.26
C THR A 58 -8.42 6.00 -12.41
N ALA A 59 -9.38 6.90 -12.21
CA ALA A 59 -9.14 8.11 -11.43
C ALA A 59 -8.64 7.77 -10.03
N GLY A 60 -7.51 8.36 -9.64
CA GLY A 60 -6.87 8.19 -8.34
C GLY A 60 -5.88 7.02 -8.25
N PHE A 61 -5.86 6.10 -9.22
CA PHE A 61 -4.81 5.08 -9.25
C PHE A 61 -3.46 5.67 -9.65
N SER A 62 -2.38 5.08 -9.14
CA SER A 62 -1.02 5.41 -9.56
C SER A 62 -0.81 5.12 -11.05
N SER A 63 0.19 5.74 -11.68
CA SER A 63 0.49 5.48 -13.09
C SER A 63 0.98 4.06 -13.37
N SER A 64 1.45 3.35 -12.36
CA SER A 64 1.84 1.93 -12.37
C SER A 64 1.72 1.35 -10.98
N GLY A 65 1.59 0.05 -10.85
CA GLY A 65 1.45 -0.58 -9.53
C GLY A 65 0.88 -1.99 -9.59
N THR A 66 0.23 -2.36 -8.50
CA THR A 66 -0.39 -3.67 -8.31
C THR A 66 -1.87 -3.52 -7.99
N LEU A 67 -2.69 -4.30 -8.67
CA LEU A 67 -4.14 -4.38 -8.45
C LEU A 67 -4.49 -5.69 -7.79
N LEU A 68 -5.58 -5.68 -7.05
CA LEU A 68 -6.25 -6.87 -6.53
C LEU A 68 -7.67 -6.92 -7.10
N ILE A 69 -8.02 -8.05 -7.72
CA ILE A 69 -9.36 -8.35 -8.21
C ILE A 69 -9.75 -9.69 -7.61
N ASP A 70 -10.77 -9.71 -6.77
CA ASP A 70 -11.11 -10.85 -5.93
C ASP A 70 -9.89 -11.27 -5.07
N SER A 71 -9.27 -12.41 -5.41
CA SER A 71 -8.05 -12.91 -4.77
C SER A 71 -6.84 -12.95 -5.70
N GLU A 72 -6.96 -12.46 -6.92
CA GLU A 72 -5.87 -12.46 -7.90
C GLU A 72 -5.15 -11.12 -7.92
N GLU A 73 -3.83 -11.19 -7.92
CA GLU A 73 -2.96 -10.04 -8.04
C GLU A 73 -2.52 -9.82 -9.49
N PHE A 74 -2.54 -8.55 -9.91
CA PHE A 74 -2.12 -8.07 -11.22
C PHE A 74 -1.11 -6.95 -11.04
N THR A 75 -0.09 -6.90 -11.87
CA THR A 75 0.72 -5.69 -12.03
C THR A 75 0.31 -4.94 -13.30
N TYR A 76 0.53 -3.64 -13.32
CA TYR A 76 0.31 -2.81 -14.52
C TYR A 76 1.41 -1.74 -14.63
N THR A 77 1.66 -1.28 -15.85
CA THR A 77 2.74 -0.33 -16.14
C THR A 77 2.24 1.00 -16.68
N GLY A 78 0.95 1.15 -16.92
CA GLY A 78 0.36 2.40 -17.39
C GLY A 78 -1.14 2.45 -17.20
N ILE A 79 -1.72 3.66 -17.29
CA ILE A 79 -3.16 3.90 -17.22
C ILE A 79 -3.62 4.86 -18.32
N THR A 80 -4.88 4.72 -18.72
CA THR A 80 -5.67 5.75 -19.40
C THR A 80 -6.86 6.08 -18.49
N SER A 81 -7.81 6.90 -18.92
CA SER A 81 -8.98 7.24 -18.09
C SER A 81 -9.86 6.05 -17.71
N LYS A 82 -9.78 4.95 -18.44
CA LYS A 82 -10.64 3.75 -18.27
C LYS A 82 -9.91 2.42 -18.46
N THR A 83 -8.60 2.43 -18.53
CA THR A 83 -7.83 1.20 -18.76
C THR A 83 -6.54 1.18 -17.97
N PHE A 84 -6.20 0.00 -17.45
CA PHE A 84 -4.85 -0.33 -17.06
C PHE A 84 -4.16 -1.01 -18.24
N THR A 85 -2.93 -0.61 -18.54
CA THR A 85 -2.13 -1.10 -19.67
C THR A 85 -0.86 -1.79 -19.19
N GLY A 86 -0.32 -2.70 -20.02
CA GLY A 86 0.83 -3.52 -19.61
C GLY A 86 0.52 -4.40 -18.39
N VAL A 87 -0.71 -4.90 -18.34
CA VAL A 87 -1.18 -5.71 -17.21
C VAL A 87 -0.61 -7.12 -17.33
N THR A 88 -0.02 -7.61 -16.24
CA THR A 88 0.44 -8.99 -16.08
C THR A 88 -0.29 -9.63 -14.90
N ARG A 89 -0.75 -10.88 -15.10
CA ARG A 89 -1.54 -11.65 -14.11
C ARG A 89 -0.65 -12.55 -13.26
N SER A 90 -1.21 -12.95 -12.13
CA SER A 90 -0.65 -14.02 -11.26
C SER A 90 0.79 -13.76 -10.86
N THR A 91 1.11 -12.52 -10.49
CA THR A 91 2.48 -12.07 -10.26
C THR A 91 3.07 -12.54 -8.93
N THR A 92 2.23 -12.90 -7.95
CA THR A 92 2.68 -13.33 -6.62
C THR A 92 1.90 -14.53 -6.11
N SER A 93 2.20 -15.71 -6.65
CA SER A 93 1.59 -16.97 -6.16
C SER A 93 0.05 -17.03 -6.23
N THR A 94 -0.59 -16.12 -6.97
CA THR A 94 -2.02 -16.16 -7.23
C THR A 94 -2.30 -16.93 -8.53
N THR A 95 -3.48 -17.54 -8.63
CA THR A 95 -3.88 -18.31 -9.81
C THR A 95 -4.79 -17.46 -10.67
N ALA A 96 -4.52 -17.42 -11.98
CA ALA A 96 -5.36 -16.72 -12.94
C ALA A 96 -6.77 -17.33 -12.97
N ALA A 97 -7.78 -16.49 -12.80
CA ALA A 97 -9.18 -16.87 -12.80
C ALA A 97 -10.03 -15.93 -13.65
N ASN A 98 -11.25 -16.32 -13.98
CA ASN A 98 -12.21 -15.43 -14.60
C ASN A 98 -12.85 -14.54 -13.53
N HIS A 99 -12.92 -13.26 -13.80
CA HIS A 99 -13.58 -12.30 -12.93
C HIS A 99 -14.91 -11.86 -13.54
N ALA A 100 -15.92 -11.69 -12.70
CA ALA A 100 -17.24 -11.24 -13.15
C ALA A 100 -17.19 -9.78 -13.62
N VAL A 101 -18.10 -9.39 -14.50
CA VAL A 101 -18.40 -7.98 -14.74
C VAL A 101 -18.81 -7.36 -13.40
N ASP A 102 -18.43 -6.12 -13.19
CA ASP A 102 -18.62 -5.41 -11.92
C ASP A 102 -17.78 -5.94 -10.73
N ALA A 103 -16.86 -6.91 -10.94
CA ALA A 103 -15.90 -7.26 -9.91
C ALA A 103 -15.07 -6.04 -9.51
N ALA A 104 -14.86 -5.86 -8.23
CA ALA A 104 -14.11 -4.73 -7.71
C ALA A 104 -12.62 -4.83 -8.06
N VAL A 105 -12.06 -3.74 -8.55
CA VAL A 105 -10.63 -3.57 -8.79
C VAL A 105 -10.10 -2.60 -7.74
N SER A 106 -9.21 -3.05 -6.90
CA SER A 106 -8.58 -2.22 -5.88
C SER A 106 -7.07 -2.17 -6.06
N GLU A 107 -6.45 -1.09 -5.63
CA GLU A 107 -5.00 -1.03 -5.55
C GLU A 107 -4.53 -1.92 -4.38
N ASN A 108 -3.54 -2.78 -4.64
CA ASN A 108 -3.01 -3.63 -3.59
C ASN A 108 -2.14 -2.82 -2.63
N TRP A 109 -2.05 -3.31 -1.40
CA TRP A 109 -1.20 -2.71 -0.39
C TRP A 109 0.28 -2.97 -0.71
N THR A 110 1.08 -1.92 -0.66
CA THR A 110 2.53 -2.01 -0.85
C THR A 110 3.22 -2.05 0.50
N GLU A 111 4.08 -3.03 0.72
CA GLU A 111 4.96 -3.07 1.88
C GLU A 111 5.96 -1.92 1.82
N ARG A 112 6.04 -1.13 2.88
CA ARG A 112 6.90 0.05 2.97
C ARG A 112 8.03 -0.11 3.97
N ASP A 113 7.82 -0.94 4.96
CA ASP A 113 8.84 -1.35 5.92
C ASP A 113 8.54 -2.78 6.35
N THR A 114 9.53 -3.66 6.21
CA THR A 114 9.45 -5.10 6.51
C THR A 114 10.48 -5.52 7.54
N SER A 115 11.24 -4.56 8.08
CA SER A 115 12.40 -4.82 8.95
C SER A 115 12.08 -4.76 10.44
N ARG A 116 10.80 -4.64 10.80
CA ARG A 116 10.39 -4.52 12.18
C ARG A 116 10.27 -5.86 12.87
N THR A 117 10.64 -5.90 14.13
CA THR A 117 10.28 -7.00 15.01
C THR A 117 8.85 -6.80 15.50
N SER A 118 8.19 -7.88 15.92
CA SER A 118 6.81 -7.83 16.38
C SER A 118 6.62 -6.80 17.49
N ALA A 119 5.67 -5.91 17.30
CA ALA A 119 5.26 -4.92 18.27
C ALA A 119 3.75 -5.04 18.53
N ASP A 120 3.35 -4.86 19.78
CA ASP A 120 1.93 -4.89 20.16
C ASP A 120 1.19 -3.61 19.83
N LYS A 121 1.92 -2.52 19.59
CA LYS A 121 1.39 -1.18 19.36
C LYS A 121 2.21 -0.43 18.33
N TYR A 122 1.52 0.40 17.56
CA TYR A 122 2.13 1.39 16.67
C TYR A 122 1.54 2.76 16.97
N GLY A 123 2.39 3.78 16.92
CA GLY A 123 2.01 5.18 16.92
C GLY A 123 2.41 5.82 15.60
N PHE A 124 1.49 6.51 14.96
CA PHE A 124 1.73 7.29 13.76
C PHE A 124 1.45 8.77 14.06
N GLU A 125 2.39 9.65 13.70
CA GLU A 125 2.22 11.09 13.84
C GLU A 125 2.68 11.81 12.57
N ARG A 126 1.91 12.82 12.15
CA ARG A 126 2.25 13.64 10.98
C ARG A 126 2.94 14.91 11.43
N PHE A 127 4.02 15.26 10.75
CA PHE A 127 4.76 16.50 10.95
C PHE A 127 4.95 17.20 9.62
N ASN A 128 4.87 18.52 9.66
CA ASN A 128 5.20 19.34 8.51
C ASN A 128 6.45 20.15 8.86
N PHE A 129 7.59 19.80 8.25
CA PHE A 129 8.84 20.52 8.39
C PHE A 129 9.06 21.35 7.11
N ASP A 130 8.95 22.66 7.21
CA ASP A 130 9.19 23.60 6.11
C ASP A 130 8.44 23.26 4.82
N GLY A 131 7.17 22.90 4.93
CA GLY A 131 6.34 22.47 3.80
C GLY A 131 6.55 21.03 3.37
N ASN A 132 7.43 20.28 4.01
CA ASN A 132 7.64 18.85 3.76
C ASN A 132 6.91 18.01 4.79
N GLU A 133 5.74 17.52 4.42
CA GLU A 133 4.96 16.63 5.29
C GLU A 133 5.68 15.28 5.44
N LYS A 134 5.80 14.84 6.68
CA LYS A 134 6.41 13.57 7.08
C LYS A 134 5.46 12.80 7.97
N LEU A 135 5.53 11.47 7.88
CA LEU A 135 4.88 10.56 8.81
C LEU A 135 5.95 9.86 9.63
N ILE A 136 5.89 10.02 10.95
CA ILE A 136 6.75 9.30 11.89
C ILE A 136 5.97 8.10 12.41
N CYS A 137 6.60 6.94 12.40
CA CYS A 137 6.08 5.72 12.99
C CYS A 137 6.99 5.26 14.12
N VAL A 138 6.38 4.95 15.26
CA VAL A 138 7.02 4.37 16.45
C VAL A 138 6.25 3.15 16.90
N ASP A 139 6.94 2.14 17.43
CA ASP A 139 6.32 0.91 17.93
C ASP A 139 6.86 0.46 19.29
N GLY A 140 7.83 1.20 19.83
CA GLY A 140 8.44 0.92 21.13
C GLY A 140 9.44 -0.24 21.13
N ALA A 141 9.56 -1.00 20.05
CA ALA A 141 10.48 -2.13 19.92
C ALA A 141 11.63 -1.84 18.94
N ASN A 142 11.37 -1.02 17.93
CA ASN A 142 12.31 -0.71 16.85
C ASN A 142 12.67 0.78 16.85
N ALA A 143 13.73 1.14 16.11
CA ALA A 143 14.02 2.54 15.83
C ALA A 143 12.83 3.21 15.14
N PRO A 144 12.52 4.48 15.44
CA PRO A 144 11.50 5.22 14.70
C PRO A 144 11.81 5.23 13.20
N VAL A 145 10.77 5.14 12.37
CA VAL A 145 10.89 5.31 10.93
C VAL A 145 10.12 6.53 10.48
N VAL A 146 10.69 7.27 9.53
CA VAL A 146 10.08 8.45 8.93
C VAL A 146 9.79 8.15 7.46
N PHE A 147 8.56 8.37 7.05
CA PHE A 147 8.14 8.30 5.65
C PHE A 147 7.96 9.71 5.08
N ASN A 148 8.42 9.91 3.87
CA ASN A 148 8.07 11.09 3.07
C ASN A 148 6.72 10.89 2.35
N SER A 149 6.24 11.91 1.63
CA SER A 149 4.99 11.85 0.88
C SER A 149 4.96 10.76 -0.21
N SER A 150 6.11 10.31 -0.70
CA SER A 150 6.24 9.19 -1.62
C SER A 150 6.31 7.83 -0.92
N MET A 151 6.16 7.78 0.40
CA MET A 151 6.26 6.57 1.22
C MET A 151 7.64 5.90 1.17
N THR A 152 8.68 6.68 0.98
CA THR A 152 10.07 6.21 1.18
C THR A 152 10.39 6.25 2.67
N ALA A 153 10.76 5.11 3.21
CA ALA A 153 11.16 4.94 4.61
C ALA A 153 12.60 5.41 4.85
N THR A 154 12.82 6.01 6.00
CA THR A 154 14.16 6.33 6.52
C THR A 154 14.16 6.08 8.03
N ASP A 155 15.03 5.18 8.48
CA ASP A 155 15.19 4.94 9.90
C ASP A 155 15.83 6.14 10.58
N VAL A 156 15.30 6.51 11.73
CA VAL A 156 15.87 7.57 12.55
C VAL A 156 16.95 6.95 13.42
N SER A 157 18.21 7.19 13.09
CA SER A 157 19.33 6.74 13.92
C SER A 157 19.43 7.55 15.20
N GLU A 158 19.93 6.94 16.27
CA GLU A 158 20.14 7.63 17.56
C GLU A 158 21.00 8.88 17.41
N SER A 159 21.93 8.90 16.48
CA SER A 159 22.77 10.06 16.18
C SER A 159 21.99 11.27 15.63
N SER A 160 20.85 11.05 15.00
CA SER A 160 19.99 12.13 14.47
C SER A 160 19.00 12.68 15.51
N VAL A 161 18.81 11.98 16.63
CA VAL A 161 17.96 12.40 17.75
C VAL A 161 18.75 12.70 19.03
N ALA A 162 20.07 12.74 18.95
CA ALA A 162 20.93 13.10 20.09
C ALA A 162 20.56 14.49 20.63
N GLY A 163 19.88 14.51 21.78
CA GLY A 163 19.35 15.73 22.41
C GLY A 163 17.82 15.84 22.40
N SER A 164 17.09 15.02 21.67
CA SER A 164 15.63 14.98 21.71
C SER A 164 15.17 14.07 22.83
N LYS A 165 14.68 14.63 23.92
CA LYS A 165 13.95 13.84 24.93
C LYS A 165 12.51 13.68 24.44
N PHE A 166 12.14 12.48 24.03
CA PHE A 166 10.73 12.14 23.93
C PHE A 166 10.18 12.03 25.37
N VAL A 167 9.34 12.97 25.73
CA VAL A 167 8.59 12.88 26.99
C VAL A 167 7.41 11.96 26.73
N ALA A 168 7.36 10.84 27.46
CA ALA A 168 6.24 9.91 27.45
C ALA A 168 5.02 10.54 28.13
#